data_7a454dc241c6e7f1882e7957bb689987
#
_entry.id   7a454dc241c6e7f1882e7957bb689987
#
_cell.length_a   1.000
_cell.length_b   1.000
_cell.length_c   1.000
_cell.angle_alpha   90.00
_cell.angle_beta   90.00
_cell.angle_gamma   90.00
#
_symmetry.space_group_name_H-M   'P 1'
#
loop_
_entity.id
_entity.type
_entity.pdbx_description
1 polymer ?
#
loop_
_entity_poly.entity_id
_entity_poly.type
_entity_poly.pdbx_seq_one_letter_code
_entity_poly.pdbx_strand_id
1 'polypeptide(L)'
;SEMLELMDSYDIQMPAACEEDQLLTLLGSVWRASMQDGSVIDFDDQLAYPILKNLPPERYDFILVDEAQDLSPVQIELCKRALRPEGRAIFCGDRRQAIYQFRGADQRAIQRIEEELLCTVLPLSICYRCASSIVRLAKTIVPQIEWSPTAPVGEVLDLTADGFEPDLEDFVLCRTTAPLVEACLAQIRQGKKAVVKGRDIGLSITAFCKHAKCGDSTPVEDFLSSLEEKYYRKEREKLSKQHRDAALQALEDKFETILALAGHADTLGELLATVEKIFSDDAAGITFS
;
A
#
# COMPACT_ATOMS: atom_id res chain seq x y z
N SER A 1 -20.17 9.23 -13.77
CA SER A 1 -19.99 8.10 -14.72
C SER A 1 -19.35 6.93 -13.98
N GLU A 2 -19.56 5.69 -14.43
CA GLU A 2 -18.95 4.49 -13.84
C GLU A 2 -17.43 4.61 -13.64
N MET A 3 -16.75 5.27 -14.56
CA MET A 3 -15.29 5.50 -14.45
C MET A 3 -14.92 6.39 -13.26
N LEU A 4 -15.72 7.41 -12.95
CA LEU A 4 -15.49 8.28 -11.79
C LEU A 4 -15.81 7.56 -10.50
N GLU A 5 -16.85 6.75 -10.46
CA GLU A 5 -17.17 5.89 -9.33
C GLU A 5 -16.04 4.87 -9.07
N LEU A 6 -15.44 4.32 -10.14
CA LEU A 6 -14.25 3.47 -10.03
C LEU A 6 -13.04 4.26 -9.55
N MET A 7 -12.78 5.45 -10.08
CA MET A 7 -11.68 6.30 -9.60
C MET A 7 -11.83 6.62 -8.11
N ASP A 8 -13.03 6.93 -7.65
CA ASP A 8 -13.30 7.18 -6.23
C ASP A 8 -13.16 5.90 -5.39
N SER A 9 -13.65 4.75 -5.88
CA SER A 9 -13.56 3.48 -5.14
C SER A 9 -12.12 2.98 -4.97
N TYR A 10 -11.22 3.33 -5.91
CA TYR A 10 -9.81 2.97 -5.88
C TYR A 10 -8.87 4.12 -5.49
N ASP A 11 -9.43 5.22 -4.99
CA ASP A 11 -8.68 6.43 -4.59
C ASP A 11 -7.73 6.97 -5.67
N ILE A 12 -8.15 6.89 -6.95
CA ILE A 12 -7.40 7.41 -8.09
C ILE A 12 -7.59 8.93 -8.16
N GLN A 13 -6.50 9.66 -7.99
CA GLN A 13 -6.54 11.11 -7.95
C GLN A 13 -6.67 11.73 -9.35
N MET A 14 -7.57 12.72 -9.47
CA MET A 14 -7.63 13.59 -10.65
C MET A 14 -6.37 14.45 -10.75
N PRO A 15 -5.70 14.51 -11.92
CA PRO A 15 -4.62 15.48 -12.13
C PRO A 15 -5.11 16.92 -11.97
N ALA A 16 -4.36 17.73 -11.22
CA ALA A 16 -4.76 19.11 -10.86
C ALA A 16 -5.02 20.06 -12.06
N ALA A 17 -4.55 19.71 -13.25
CA ALA A 17 -4.66 20.51 -14.47
C ALA A 17 -5.60 19.90 -15.52
N CYS A 18 -6.40 18.90 -15.18
CA CYS A 18 -7.26 18.20 -16.13
C CYS A 18 -8.73 18.38 -15.78
N GLU A 19 -9.54 18.75 -16.76
CA GLU A 19 -10.99 18.72 -16.66
C GLU A 19 -11.48 17.27 -16.70
N GLU A 20 -12.55 16.97 -15.96
CA GLU A 20 -13.10 15.61 -15.82
C GLU A 20 -13.40 14.95 -17.17
N ASP A 21 -14.10 15.65 -18.07
CA ASP A 21 -14.46 15.16 -19.40
C ASP A 21 -13.22 14.92 -20.29
N GLN A 22 -12.20 15.74 -20.13
CA GLN A 22 -10.93 15.58 -20.86
C GLN A 22 -10.19 14.34 -20.36
N LEU A 23 -10.13 14.11 -19.03
CA LEU A 23 -9.51 12.93 -18.46
C LEU A 23 -10.21 11.65 -18.91
N LEU A 24 -11.54 11.60 -18.83
CA LEU A 24 -12.33 10.45 -19.26
C LEU A 24 -12.13 10.12 -20.75
N THR A 25 -12.08 11.17 -21.59
CA THR A 25 -11.82 11.01 -23.02
C THR A 25 -10.42 10.49 -23.28
N LEU A 26 -9.42 11.02 -22.58
CA LEU A 26 -8.02 10.59 -22.68
C LEU A 26 -7.84 9.15 -22.21
N LEU A 27 -8.35 8.79 -21.04
CA LEU A 27 -8.30 7.44 -20.50
C LEU A 27 -8.94 6.43 -21.46
N GLY A 28 -10.12 6.74 -21.99
CA GLY A 28 -10.79 5.90 -22.98
C GLY A 28 -10.02 5.77 -24.29
N SER A 29 -9.25 6.77 -24.67
CA SER A 29 -8.42 6.76 -25.87
C SER A 29 -7.15 5.93 -25.67
N VAL A 30 -6.45 6.13 -24.54
CA VAL A 30 -5.26 5.37 -24.15
C VAL A 30 -5.61 3.89 -24.00
N TRP A 31 -6.71 3.58 -23.31
CA TRP A 31 -7.13 2.20 -23.13
C TRP A 31 -7.46 1.51 -24.45
N ARG A 32 -8.18 2.18 -25.36
CA ARG A 32 -8.48 1.62 -26.71
C ARG A 32 -7.21 1.41 -27.53
N ALA A 33 -6.25 2.33 -27.44
CA ALA A 33 -4.96 2.19 -28.12
C ALA A 33 -4.15 1.02 -27.57
N SER A 34 -4.06 0.88 -26.25
CA SER A 34 -3.42 -0.26 -25.57
C SER A 34 -4.07 -1.58 -25.99
N MET A 35 -5.40 -1.66 -26.00
CA MET A 35 -6.12 -2.87 -26.42
C MET A 35 -5.90 -3.26 -27.89
N GLN A 36 -5.52 -2.33 -28.76
CA GLN A 36 -5.25 -2.57 -30.19
C GLN A 36 -3.78 -2.92 -30.46
N ASP A 37 -2.86 -2.38 -29.67
CA ASP A 37 -1.44 -2.63 -29.81
C ASP A 37 -0.99 -3.81 -28.93
N GLY A 38 -0.85 -4.97 -29.53
CA GLY A 38 -0.34 -6.17 -28.85
C GLY A 38 1.18 -6.33 -28.93
N SER A 39 1.92 -5.31 -29.43
CA SER A 39 3.37 -5.37 -29.56
C SER A 39 4.09 -5.13 -28.23
N VAL A 40 3.45 -4.44 -27.29
CA VAL A 40 3.92 -4.20 -25.92
C VAL A 40 2.83 -4.63 -24.98
N ILE A 41 3.19 -5.35 -23.93
CA ILE A 41 2.26 -5.86 -22.90
C ILE A 41 2.82 -5.47 -21.53
N ASP A 42 2.03 -4.77 -20.72
CA ASP A 42 2.32 -4.52 -19.32
C ASP A 42 1.67 -5.55 -18.38
N PHE A 43 1.80 -5.37 -17.08
CA PHE A 43 1.23 -6.30 -16.11
C PHE A 43 -0.31 -6.25 -16.07
N ASP A 44 -0.92 -5.10 -16.32
CA ASP A 44 -2.37 -4.95 -16.36
C ASP A 44 -2.95 -5.60 -17.62
N ASP A 45 -2.26 -5.49 -18.75
CA ASP A 45 -2.62 -6.17 -19.99
C ASP A 45 -2.59 -7.70 -19.84
N GLN A 46 -1.61 -8.25 -19.08
CA GLN A 46 -1.54 -9.69 -18.80
C GLN A 46 -2.79 -10.20 -18.09
N LEU A 47 -3.42 -9.38 -17.27
CA LEU A 47 -4.66 -9.71 -16.57
C LEU A 47 -5.90 -9.43 -17.44
N ALA A 48 -5.92 -8.29 -18.14
CA ALA A 48 -7.08 -7.83 -18.89
C ALA A 48 -7.28 -8.55 -20.21
N TYR A 49 -6.21 -8.78 -21.00
CA TYR A 49 -6.32 -9.37 -22.34
C TYR A 49 -6.94 -10.76 -22.37
N PRO A 50 -6.61 -11.70 -21.48
CA PRO A 50 -7.25 -13.01 -21.49
C PRO A 50 -8.76 -12.93 -21.34
N ILE A 51 -9.25 -11.97 -20.57
CA ILE A 51 -10.68 -11.77 -20.34
C ILE A 51 -11.34 -11.06 -21.53
N LEU A 52 -10.81 -9.89 -21.90
CA LEU A 52 -11.40 -9.03 -22.92
C LEU A 52 -11.36 -9.64 -24.32
N LYS A 53 -10.28 -10.35 -24.66
CA LYS A 53 -10.13 -11.03 -25.93
C LYS A 53 -10.66 -12.47 -25.89
N ASN A 54 -11.26 -12.89 -24.78
CA ASN A 54 -11.78 -14.24 -24.54
C ASN A 54 -10.79 -15.33 -24.95
N LEU A 55 -9.51 -15.14 -24.53
CA LEU A 55 -8.48 -16.13 -24.82
C LEU A 55 -8.73 -17.40 -24.00
N PRO A 56 -8.56 -18.60 -24.60
CA PRO A 56 -8.72 -19.83 -23.86
C PRO A 56 -7.56 -20.01 -22.89
N PRO A 57 -7.80 -20.04 -21.56
CA PRO A 57 -6.75 -20.31 -20.61
C PRO A 57 -6.38 -21.79 -20.61
N GLU A 58 -5.17 -22.10 -20.16
CA GLU A 58 -4.85 -23.45 -19.70
C GLU A 58 -5.77 -23.81 -18.53
N ARG A 59 -6.30 -25.05 -18.49
CA ARG A 59 -7.24 -25.47 -17.47
C ARG A 59 -6.65 -26.52 -16.56
N TYR A 60 -6.88 -26.35 -15.27
CA TYR A 60 -6.34 -27.15 -14.19
C TYR A 60 -7.42 -27.91 -13.42
N ASP A 61 -7.08 -29.10 -12.94
CA ASP A 61 -7.94 -29.88 -12.06
C ASP A 61 -7.93 -29.32 -10.63
N PHE A 62 -6.81 -28.66 -10.24
CA PHE A 62 -6.64 -28.03 -8.93
C PHE A 62 -6.07 -26.63 -9.09
N ILE A 63 -6.66 -25.68 -8.39
CA ILE A 63 -6.15 -24.31 -8.25
C ILE A 63 -6.02 -24.01 -6.76
N LEU A 64 -4.84 -23.57 -6.35
CA LEU A 64 -4.55 -23.15 -5.00
C LEU A 64 -4.19 -21.67 -5.03
N VAL A 65 -4.87 -20.86 -4.24
CA VAL A 65 -4.65 -19.42 -4.16
C VAL A 65 -4.38 -19.07 -2.71
N ASP A 66 -3.22 -18.47 -2.47
CA ASP A 66 -2.86 -17.89 -1.17
C ASP A 66 -3.14 -16.39 -1.19
N GLU A 67 -3.31 -15.78 0.00
CA GLU A 67 -3.62 -14.35 0.18
C GLU A 67 -4.83 -13.89 -0.67
N ALA A 68 -5.87 -14.71 -0.72
CA ALA A 68 -7.02 -14.50 -1.60
C ALA A 68 -7.81 -13.21 -1.32
N GLN A 69 -7.63 -12.56 -0.16
CA GLN A 69 -8.22 -11.26 0.16
C GLN A 69 -7.64 -10.13 -0.69
N ASP A 70 -6.48 -10.33 -1.31
CA ASP A 70 -5.80 -9.31 -2.13
C ASP A 70 -6.09 -9.46 -3.63
N LEU A 71 -6.96 -10.39 -4.01
CA LEU A 71 -7.33 -10.59 -5.41
C LEU A 71 -8.23 -9.46 -5.93
N SER A 72 -7.93 -9.00 -7.14
CA SER A 72 -8.85 -8.15 -7.91
C SER A 72 -9.97 -8.98 -8.53
N PRO A 73 -11.11 -8.37 -8.92
CA PRO A 73 -12.19 -9.06 -9.63
C PRO A 73 -11.73 -9.76 -10.91
N VAL A 74 -10.76 -9.17 -11.62
CA VAL A 74 -10.16 -9.74 -12.84
C VAL A 74 -9.40 -11.02 -12.53
N GLN A 75 -8.62 -11.04 -11.45
CA GLN A 75 -7.88 -12.23 -11.02
C GLN A 75 -8.80 -13.35 -10.56
N ILE A 76 -9.90 -13.04 -9.87
CA ILE A 76 -10.93 -14.04 -9.51
C ILE A 76 -11.54 -14.65 -10.76
N GLU A 77 -11.88 -13.84 -11.77
CA GLU A 77 -12.43 -14.32 -13.05
C GLU A 77 -11.42 -15.20 -13.81
N LEU A 78 -10.13 -14.85 -13.78
CA LEU A 78 -9.07 -15.69 -14.38
C LEU A 78 -8.99 -17.06 -13.68
N CYS A 79 -9.05 -17.11 -12.35
CA CYS A 79 -9.09 -18.38 -11.61
C CYS A 79 -10.30 -19.24 -12.02
N LYS A 80 -11.49 -18.61 -12.16
CA LYS A 80 -12.70 -19.31 -12.61
C LYS A 80 -12.55 -19.91 -14.01
N ARG A 81 -11.97 -19.17 -14.96
CA ARG A 81 -11.76 -19.64 -16.34
C ARG A 81 -10.70 -20.73 -16.43
N ALA A 82 -9.68 -20.67 -15.57
CA ALA A 82 -8.61 -21.66 -15.52
C ALA A 82 -9.02 -22.96 -14.81
N LEU A 83 -10.13 -22.99 -14.08
CA LEU A 83 -10.64 -24.19 -13.44
C LEU A 83 -11.41 -25.06 -14.43
N ARG A 84 -11.15 -26.37 -14.44
CA ARG A 84 -11.97 -27.35 -15.16
C ARG A 84 -13.36 -27.46 -14.54
N PRO A 85 -14.39 -27.88 -15.30
CA PRO A 85 -15.76 -28.03 -14.76
C PRO A 85 -15.86 -28.91 -13.51
N GLU A 86 -15.06 -29.97 -13.42
CA GLU A 86 -14.99 -30.89 -12.27
C GLU A 86 -13.77 -30.61 -11.38
N GLY A 87 -13.07 -29.50 -11.64
CA GLY A 87 -11.88 -29.10 -10.89
C GLY A 87 -12.23 -28.57 -9.51
N ARG A 88 -11.23 -28.51 -8.64
CA ARG A 88 -11.33 -27.99 -7.28
C ARG A 88 -10.41 -26.80 -7.09
N ALA A 89 -10.92 -25.78 -6.41
CA ALA A 89 -10.12 -24.62 -6.01
C ALA A 89 -10.10 -24.49 -4.48
N ILE A 90 -8.95 -24.11 -3.94
CA ILE A 90 -8.76 -23.79 -2.54
C ILE A 90 -8.23 -22.35 -2.48
N PHE A 91 -8.94 -21.50 -1.78
CA PHE A 91 -8.57 -20.11 -1.53
C PHE A 91 -8.25 -19.95 -0.06
N CYS A 92 -7.02 -19.58 0.27
CA CYS A 92 -6.60 -19.24 1.62
C CYS A 92 -6.52 -17.72 1.74
N GLY A 93 -7.04 -17.15 2.82
CA GLY A 93 -6.99 -15.72 3.03
C GLY A 93 -7.66 -15.29 4.33
N ASP A 94 -7.40 -14.05 4.72
CA ASP A 94 -8.00 -13.41 5.89
C ASP A 94 -8.64 -12.08 5.51
N ARG A 95 -9.96 -11.97 5.58
CA ARG A 95 -10.74 -10.76 5.26
C ARG A 95 -10.26 -9.52 6.02
N ARG A 96 -9.65 -9.69 7.19
CA ARG A 96 -9.17 -8.58 8.04
C ARG A 96 -7.78 -8.11 7.69
N GLN A 97 -7.08 -8.83 6.81
CA GLN A 97 -5.75 -8.47 6.31
C GLN A 97 -5.77 -7.84 4.91
N ALA A 98 -6.94 -7.56 4.35
CA ALA A 98 -7.09 -6.87 3.06
C ALA A 98 -6.61 -5.41 3.17
N ILE A 99 -5.36 -5.12 2.79
CA ILE A 99 -4.73 -3.80 2.86
C ILE A 99 -4.35 -3.22 1.50
N TYR A 100 -4.51 -3.98 0.40
CA TYR A 100 -4.09 -3.61 -0.96
C TYR A 100 -5.21 -3.05 -1.83
N GLN A 101 -6.25 -2.45 -1.25
CA GLN A 101 -7.34 -1.81 -2.00
C GLN A 101 -6.82 -0.78 -3.03
N PHE A 102 -5.80 -0.02 -2.68
CA PHE A 102 -5.17 0.97 -3.57
C PHE A 102 -4.49 0.35 -4.81
N ARG A 103 -4.27 -0.97 -4.83
CA ARG A 103 -3.77 -1.74 -5.98
C ARG A 103 -4.89 -2.48 -6.74
N GLY A 104 -6.14 -2.12 -6.51
CA GLY A 104 -7.29 -2.75 -7.16
C GLY A 104 -7.78 -4.04 -6.50
N ALA A 105 -7.29 -4.39 -5.30
CA ALA A 105 -7.85 -5.49 -4.53
C ALA A 105 -9.31 -5.18 -4.14
N ASP A 106 -10.17 -6.18 -4.26
CA ASP A 106 -11.57 -6.06 -3.86
C ASP A 106 -11.68 -6.29 -2.35
N GLN A 107 -12.15 -5.31 -1.58
CA GLN A 107 -12.44 -5.48 -0.14
C GLN A 107 -13.38 -6.66 0.15
N ARG A 108 -14.15 -7.04 -0.83
CA ARG A 108 -15.10 -8.15 -0.78
C ARG A 108 -14.59 -9.41 -1.50
N ALA A 109 -13.28 -9.48 -1.82
CA ALA A 109 -12.72 -10.59 -2.61
C ALA A 109 -13.12 -11.96 -2.04
N ILE A 110 -12.89 -12.20 -0.75
CA ILE A 110 -13.26 -13.46 -0.09
C ILE A 110 -14.78 -13.71 -0.18
N GLN A 111 -15.59 -12.67 0.08
CA GLN A 111 -17.06 -12.81 0.00
C GLN A 111 -17.50 -13.13 -1.44
N ARG A 112 -16.93 -12.44 -2.42
CA ARG A 112 -17.19 -12.71 -3.84
C ARG A 112 -16.83 -14.14 -4.23
N ILE A 113 -15.66 -14.63 -3.80
CA ILE A 113 -15.23 -16.02 -4.04
C ILE A 113 -16.23 -17.00 -3.42
N GLU A 114 -16.68 -16.78 -2.20
CA GLU A 114 -17.67 -17.62 -1.54
C GLU A 114 -19.01 -17.66 -2.27
N GLU A 115 -19.51 -16.49 -2.68
CA GLU A 115 -20.79 -16.35 -3.37
C GLU A 115 -20.76 -16.90 -4.81
N GLU A 116 -19.73 -16.58 -5.59
CA GLU A 116 -19.64 -16.93 -7.00
C GLU A 116 -19.20 -18.38 -7.26
N LEU A 117 -18.35 -18.94 -6.38
CA LEU A 117 -17.86 -20.32 -6.51
C LEU A 117 -18.56 -21.28 -5.55
N LEU A 118 -19.52 -20.81 -4.74
CA LEU A 118 -20.26 -21.62 -3.75
C LEU A 118 -19.31 -22.41 -2.84
N CYS A 119 -18.26 -21.73 -2.34
CA CYS A 119 -17.22 -22.37 -1.57
C CYS A 119 -17.71 -22.84 -0.19
N THR A 120 -17.20 -23.98 0.26
CA THR A 120 -17.30 -24.39 1.66
C THR A 120 -16.24 -23.65 2.47
N VAL A 121 -16.65 -22.87 3.47
CA VAL A 121 -15.74 -22.13 4.34
C VAL A 121 -15.23 -23.05 5.46
N LEU A 122 -13.91 -23.17 5.58
CA LEU A 122 -13.23 -23.92 6.62
C LEU A 122 -12.37 -22.96 7.45
N PRO A 123 -12.73 -22.66 8.70
CA PRO A 123 -11.97 -21.71 9.51
C PRO A 123 -10.64 -22.31 10.00
N LEU A 124 -9.56 -21.53 9.90
CA LEU A 124 -8.26 -21.79 10.53
C LEU A 124 -8.14 -20.90 11.76
N SER A 125 -8.64 -21.39 12.90
CA SER A 125 -8.71 -20.58 14.13
C SER A 125 -7.48 -20.68 15.02
N ILE A 126 -6.61 -21.69 14.83
CA ILE A 126 -5.44 -21.89 15.68
C ILE A 126 -4.21 -21.23 15.08
N CYS A 127 -3.67 -20.25 15.80
CA CYS A 127 -2.40 -19.62 15.47
C CYS A 127 -1.22 -20.42 16.02
N TYR A 128 -0.38 -20.94 15.12
CA TYR A 128 0.84 -21.69 15.46
C TYR A 128 2.10 -20.82 15.43
N ARG A 129 2.01 -19.60 14.92
CA ARG A 129 3.15 -18.68 14.72
C ARG A 129 3.46 -17.86 15.96
N CYS A 130 2.43 -17.32 16.61
CA CYS A 130 2.60 -16.30 17.63
C CYS A 130 2.54 -16.87 19.04
N ALA A 131 3.23 -16.19 19.96
CA ALA A 131 3.13 -16.46 21.39
C ALA A 131 1.69 -16.21 21.91
N SER A 132 1.31 -16.90 22.98
CA SER A 132 -0.07 -16.86 23.52
C SER A 132 -0.50 -15.48 24.00
N SER A 133 0.43 -14.67 24.53
CA SER A 133 0.14 -13.27 24.93
C SER A 133 -0.23 -12.39 23.75
N ILE A 134 0.45 -12.56 22.59
CA ILE A 134 0.17 -11.83 21.36
C ILE A 134 -1.21 -12.23 20.81
N VAL A 135 -1.50 -13.54 20.77
CA VAL A 135 -2.81 -14.02 20.32
C VAL A 135 -3.93 -13.56 21.26
N ARG A 136 -3.66 -13.45 22.57
CA ARG A 136 -4.62 -12.92 23.54
C ARG A 136 -4.97 -11.45 23.24
N LEU A 137 -3.97 -10.64 22.85
CA LEU A 137 -4.21 -9.29 22.40
C LEU A 137 -5.00 -9.29 21.10
N ALA A 138 -4.65 -10.11 20.12
CA ALA A 138 -5.37 -10.23 18.86
C ALA A 138 -6.83 -10.67 19.04
N LYS A 139 -7.17 -11.48 20.06
CA LYS A 139 -8.54 -11.89 20.39
C LYS A 139 -9.46 -10.72 20.71
N THR A 140 -8.96 -9.58 21.11
CA THR A 140 -9.78 -8.38 21.33
C THR A 140 -10.42 -7.87 20.03
N ILE A 141 -9.79 -8.17 18.87
CA ILE A 141 -10.25 -7.80 17.54
C ILE A 141 -10.84 -9.00 16.80
N VAL A 142 -10.22 -10.19 16.97
CA VAL A 142 -10.59 -11.46 16.33
C VAL A 142 -10.96 -12.49 17.38
N PRO A 143 -12.17 -12.50 17.93
CA PRO A 143 -12.55 -13.32 19.09
C PRO A 143 -12.39 -14.83 18.87
N GLN A 144 -12.47 -15.29 17.62
CA GLN A 144 -12.37 -16.71 17.25
C GLN A 144 -10.95 -17.25 17.13
N ILE A 145 -9.91 -16.38 17.17
CA ILE A 145 -8.51 -16.87 17.09
C ILE A 145 -8.11 -17.53 18.41
N GLU A 146 -7.43 -18.65 18.31
CA GLU A 146 -6.89 -19.41 19.45
C GLU A 146 -5.38 -19.58 19.26
N TRP A 147 -4.64 -19.66 20.36
CA TRP A 147 -3.22 -20.02 20.30
C TRP A 147 -3.03 -21.53 20.34
N SER A 148 -1.95 -22.00 19.75
CA SER A 148 -1.54 -23.41 19.87
C SER A 148 -1.31 -23.78 21.33
N PRO A 149 -1.73 -24.99 21.79
CA PRO A 149 -1.41 -25.47 23.14
C PRO A 149 0.10 -25.50 23.46
N THR A 150 0.94 -25.54 22.42
CA THR A 150 2.41 -25.54 22.55
C THR A 150 3.02 -24.15 22.35
N ALA A 151 2.21 -23.10 22.17
CA ALA A 151 2.73 -21.75 21.98
C ALA A 151 3.46 -21.26 23.24
N PRO A 152 4.62 -20.60 23.10
CA PRO A 152 5.28 -19.94 24.23
C PRO A 152 4.38 -18.84 24.78
N VAL A 153 4.63 -18.43 26.02
CA VAL A 153 3.82 -17.35 26.64
C VAL A 153 4.08 -16.02 25.92
N GLY A 154 5.34 -15.66 25.70
CA GLY A 154 5.73 -14.38 25.13
C GLY A 154 5.41 -13.19 26.04
N GLU A 155 5.71 -12.00 25.56
CA GLU A 155 5.47 -10.76 26.29
C GLU A 155 4.77 -9.74 25.37
N VAL A 156 3.88 -8.95 25.95
CA VAL A 156 3.24 -7.79 25.32
C VAL A 156 3.37 -6.63 26.30
N LEU A 157 4.08 -5.61 25.92
CA LEU A 157 4.31 -4.41 26.71
C LEU A 157 3.58 -3.21 26.11
N ASP A 158 2.98 -2.42 26.96
CA ASP A 158 2.40 -1.13 26.58
C ASP A 158 3.43 -0.04 26.91
N LEU A 159 4.04 0.54 25.89
CA LEU A 159 5.13 1.50 26.02
C LEU A 159 4.68 2.86 25.49
N THR A 160 5.18 3.93 26.11
CA THR A 160 5.11 5.27 25.53
C THR A 160 6.18 5.43 24.44
N ALA A 161 5.96 6.35 23.49
CA ALA A 161 6.92 6.62 22.42
C ALA A 161 8.33 6.96 22.94
N ASP A 162 8.42 7.66 24.05
CA ASP A 162 9.70 8.05 24.70
C ASP A 162 10.43 6.87 25.36
N GLY A 163 9.73 5.77 25.65
CA GLY A 163 10.30 4.55 26.25
C GLY A 163 10.63 3.46 25.26
N PHE A 164 10.49 3.71 23.97
CA PHE A 164 10.70 2.73 22.93
C PHE A 164 12.13 2.83 22.35
N GLU A 165 12.95 1.82 22.61
CA GLU A 165 14.28 1.67 22.02
C GLU A 165 14.35 0.34 21.24
N PRO A 166 14.19 0.34 19.91
CA PRO A 166 14.28 -0.87 19.13
C PRO A 166 15.71 -1.39 19.05
N ASP A 167 15.86 -2.72 19.08
CA ASP A 167 17.11 -3.42 18.86
C ASP A 167 17.28 -3.85 17.40
N LEU A 168 18.48 -4.33 17.07
CA LEU A 168 18.76 -4.94 15.75
C LEU A 168 17.79 -6.10 15.53
N GLU A 169 17.27 -6.20 14.30
CA GLU A 169 16.28 -7.19 13.87
C GLU A 169 14.83 -6.92 14.34
N ASP A 170 14.57 -5.87 15.12
CA ASP A 170 13.21 -5.47 15.44
C ASP A 170 12.49 -4.88 14.22
N PHE A 171 11.19 -5.16 14.15
CA PHE A 171 10.26 -4.57 13.20
C PHE A 171 9.40 -3.52 13.88
N VAL A 172 9.49 -2.28 13.41
CA VAL A 172 8.69 -1.15 13.91
C VAL A 172 7.61 -0.84 12.89
N LEU A 173 6.35 -0.97 13.28
CA LEU A 173 5.22 -0.77 12.40
C LEU A 173 4.43 0.48 12.80
N CYS A 174 4.07 1.29 11.81
CA CYS A 174 3.16 2.42 11.99
C CYS A 174 2.24 2.55 10.79
N ARG A 175 1.07 3.13 11.00
CA ARG A 175 0.08 3.37 9.94
C ARG A 175 0.53 4.47 8.97
N THR A 176 1.29 5.45 9.46
CA THR A 176 1.77 6.61 8.71
C THR A 176 3.30 6.62 8.64
N THR A 177 3.84 7.30 7.65
CA THR A 177 5.28 7.28 7.33
C THR A 177 6.10 8.26 8.20
N ALA A 178 5.54 9.42 8.54
CA ALA A 178 6.27 10.45 9.25
C ALA A 178 6.86 9.99 10.60
N PRO A 179 6.11 9.32 11.51
CA PRO A 179 6.68 8.81 12.77
C PRO A 179 7.76 7.75 12.57
N LEU A 180 7.66 6.94 11.49
CA LEU A 180 8.67 5.95 11.15
C LEU A 180 9.99 6.60 10.75
N VAL A 181 9.92 7.68 9.97
CA VAL A 181 11.10 8.45 9.55
C VAL A 181 11.78 9.08 10.74
N GLU A 182 11.04 9.74 11.65
CA GLU A 182 11.59 10.33 12.86
C GLU A 182 12.29 9.29 13.74
N ALA A 183 11.63 8.15 13.98
CA ALA A 183 12.19 7.06 14.76
C ALA A 183 13.43 6.44 14.08
N CYS A 184 13.40 6.24 12.76
CA CYS A 184 14.54 5.75 12.00
C CYS A 184 15.75 6.69 12.10
N LEU A 185 15.54 7.98 11.88
CA LEU A 185 16.60 8.99 12.01
C LEU A 185 17.17 9.07 13.42
N ALA A 186 16.33 8.91 14.45
CA ALA A 186 16.79 8.85 15.83
C ALA A 186 17.76 7.66 16.07
N GLN A 187 17.47 6.49 15.52
CA GLN A 187 18.35 5.31 15.61
C GLN A 187 19.66 5.48 14.82
N ILE A 188 19.59 6.09 13.64
CA ILE A 188 20.79 6.41 12.83
C ILE A 188 21.72 7.36 13.56
N ARG A 189 21.19 8.38 14.27
CA ARG A 189 22.00 9.30 15.10
C ARG A 189 22.71 8.60 16.25
N GLN A 190 22.15 7.53 16.78
CA GLN A 190 22.78 6.68 17.80
C GLN A 190 23.81 5.71 17.20
N GLY A 191 24.08 5.78 15.89
CA GLY A 191 25.01 4.91 15.18
C GLY A 191 24.47 3.52 14.85
N LYS A 192 23.17 3.28 15.05
CA LYS A 192 22.53 2.02 14.68
C LYS A 192 22.21 1.99 13.18
N LYS A 193 22.23 0.80 12.59
CA LYS A 193 21.72 0.62 11.22
C LYS A 193 20.20 0.56 11.28
N ALA A 194 19.54 1.46 10.55
CA ALA A 194 18.09 1.53 10.48
C ALA A 194 17.64 1.95 9.08
N VAL A 195 16.55 1.40 8.61
CA VAL A 195 15.97 1.69 7.28
C VAL A 195 14.44 1.78 7.39
N VAL A 196 13.82 2.60 6.54
CA VAL A 196 12.36 2.61 6.31
C VAL A 196 12.10 1.75 5.08
N LYS A 197 11.31 0.69 5.24
CA LYS A 197 10.95 -0.20 4.14
C LYS A 197 9.98 0.50 3.19
N GLY A 198 10.26 0.41 1.90
CA GLY A 198 9.40 0.95 0.84
C GLY A 198 10.12 1.95 -0.04
N ARG A 199 10.91 1.46 -0.99
CA ARG A 199 11.57 2.28 -2.01
C ARG A 199 10.57 3.15 -2.79
N ASP A 200 9.38 2.63 -3.06
CA ASP A 200 8.30 3.35 -3.74
C ASP A 200 7.83 4.58 -2.94
N ILE A 201 7.85 4.49 -1.60
CA ILE A 201 7.53 5.62 -0.73
C ILE A 201 8.56 6.73 -0.91
N GLY A 202 9.85 6.39 -0.91
CA GLY A 202 10.94 7.35 -1.16
C GLY A 202 10.81 8.03 -2.53
N LEU A 203 10.49 7.26 -3.57
CA LEU A 203 10.23 7.81 -4.92
C LEU A 203 9.01 8.74 -4.93
N SER A 204 7.94 8.39 -4.21
CA SER A 204 6.74 9.22 -4.08
C SER A 204 7.02 10.54 -3.36
N ILE A 205 7.82 10.52 -2.28
CA ILE A 205 8.26 11.72 -1.56
C ILE A 205 9.13 12.60 -2.47
N THR A 206 10.08 12.02 -3.19
CA THR A 206 10.92 12.74 -4.15
C THR A 206 10.07 13.40 -5.24
N ALA A 207 9.08 12.70 -5.78
CA ALA A 207 8.15 13.25 -6.77
C ALA A 207 7.32 14.40 -6.19
N PHE A 208 6.90 14.30 -4.94
CA PHE A 208 6.15 15.34 -4.25
C PHE A 208 6.99 16.61 -4.06
N CYS A 209 8.27 16.50 -3.70
CA CYS A 209 9.19 17.62 -3.58
C CYS A 209 9.32 18.44 -4.88
N LYS A 210 9.19 17.82 -6.05
CA LYS A 210 9.27 18.52 -7.35
C LYS A 210 8.19 19.58 -7.57
N HIS A 211 7.07 19.51 -6.84
CA HIS A 211 5.99 20.53 -6.93
C HIS A 211 6.43 21.91 -6.42
N ALA A 212 7.46 21.99 -5.59
CA ALA A 212 8.04 23.26 -5.14
C ALA A 212 8.74 24.02 -6.28
N LYS A 213 9.21 23.31 -7.34
CA LYS A 213 9.99 23.86 -8.45
C LYS A 213 11.26 24.59 -7.98
N CYS A 214 11.94 24.00 -7.01
CA CYS A 214 13.20 24.48 -6.45
C CYS A 214 14.38 23.66 -6.97
N GLY A 215 15.58 24.21 -6.95
CA GLY A 215 16.83 23.50 -7.25
C GLY A 215 17.45 22.90 -5.99
N ASP A 216 18.36 21.94 -6.15
CA ASP A 216 18.97 21.19 -5.05
C ASP A 216 19.73 22.08 -4.04
N SER A 217 20.28 23.21 -4.46
CA SER A 217 20.96 24.18 -3.61
C SER A 217 20.03 25.12 -2.83
N THR A 218 18.68 24.98 -3.00
CA THR A 218 17.71 25.81 -2.29
C THR A 218 17.75 25.48 -0.79
N PRO A 219 17.85 26.50 0.11
CA PRO A 219 17.71 26.28 1.54
C PRO A 219 16.41 25.56 1.87
N VAL A 220 16.45 24.65 2.82
CA VAL A 220 15.29 23.79 3.14
C VAL A 220 14.07 24.60 3.60
N GLU A 221 14.25 25.70 4.29
CA GLU A 221 13.16 26.60 4.73
C GLU A 221 12.43 27.26 3.54
N ASP A 222 13.19 27.74 2.55
CA ASP A 222 12.66 28.34 1.32
C ASP A 222 11.94 27.30 0.48
N PHE A 223 12.48 26.08 0.43
CA PHE A 223 11.85 24.94 -0.23
C PHE A 223 10.51 24.58 0.42
N LEU A 224 10.46 24.45 1.74
CA LEU A 224 9.22 24.13 2.48
C LEU A 224 8.15 25.19 2.26
N SER A 225 8.52 26.48 2.39
CA SER A 225 7.62 27.59 2.12
C SER A 225 7.06 27.54 0.68
N SER A 226 7.93 27.25 -0.29
CA SER A 226 7.54 27.13 -1.70
C SER A 226 6.62 25.93 -1.94
N LEU A 227 6.89 24.77 -1.33
CA LEU A 227 6.06 23.57 -1.46
C LEU A 227 4.68 23.78 -0.85
N GLU A 228 4.63 24.39 0.34
CA GLU A 228 3.38 24.67 1.04
C GLU A 228 2.49 25.63 0.26
N GLU A 229 3.04 26.77 -0.19
CA GLU A 229 2.26 27.81 -0.89
C GLU A 229 1.86 27.41 -2.30
N LYS A 230 2.76 26.77 -3.06
CA LYS A 230 2.51 26.46 -4.48
C LYS A 230 1.63 25.24 -4.66
N TYR A 231 1.70 24.25 -3.76
CA TYR A 231 1.03 22.98 -3.95
C TYR A 231 0.22 22.52 -2.74
N TYR A 232 0.82 22.31 -1.56
CA TYR A 232 0.19 21.60 -0.44
C TYR A 232 -1.12 22.24 0.02
N ARG A 233 -1.15 23.54 0.28
CA ARG A 233 -2.39 24.24 0.74
C ARG A 233 -3.53 24.11 -0.25
N LYS A 234 -3.23 24.24 -1.54
CA LYS A 234 -4.23 24.18 -2.61
C LYS A 234 -4.81 22.76 -2.76
N GLU A 235 -3.94 21.77 -2.78
CA GLU A 235 -4.38 20.40 -2.93
C GLU A 235 -5.13 19.90 -1.69
N ARG A 236 -4.66 20.26 -0.49
CA ARG A 236 -5.35 19.99 0.78
C ARG A 236 -6.77 20.58 0.80
N GLU A 237 -6.93 21.82 0.41
CA GLU A 237 -8.25 22.49 0.35
C GLU A 237 -9.17 21.83 -0.68
N LYS A 238 -8.63 21.42 -1.83
CA LYS A 238 -9.37 20.74 -2.88
C LYS A 238 -9.86 19.36 -2.42
N LEU A 239 -8.98 18.53 -1.84
CA LEU A 239 -9.31 17.19 -1.33
C LEU A 239 -10.33 17.25 -0.20
N SER A 240 -10.20 18.23 0.71
CA SER A 240 -11.17 18.45 1.79
C SER A 240 -12.56 18.82 1.26
N LYS A 241 -12.64 19.70 0.24
CA LYS A 241 -13.91 20.05 -0.41
C LYS A 241 -14.57 18.89 -1.16
N GLN A 242 -13.77 17.95 -1.63
CA GLN A 242 -14.22 16.77 -2.34
C GLN A 242 -14.55 15.59 -1.41
N HIS A 243 -14.41 15.76 -0.08
CA HIS A 243 -14.61 14.70 0.93
C HIS A 243 -13.76 13.45 0.67
N ARG A 244 -12.53 13.62 0.17
CA ARG A 244 -11.58 12.55 -0.14
C ARG A 244 -10.63 12.33 1.04
N ASP A 245 -11.15 11.77 2.13
CA ASP A 245 -10.45 11.68 3.41
C ASP A 245 -9.17 10.83 3.33
N ALA A 246 -9.17 9.72 2.61
CA ALA A 246 -7.98 8.88 2.44
C ALA A 246 -6.87 9.58 1.67
N ALA A 247 -7.21 10.29 0.58
CA ALA A 247 -6.25 11.05 -0.20
C ALA A 247 -5.72 12.27 0.57
N LEU A 248 -6.58 12.90 1.38
CA LEU A 248 -6.19 13.99 2.26
C LEU A 248 -5.18 13.51 3.31
N GLN A 249 -5.44 12.39 3.96
CA GLN A 249 -4.55 11.79 4.93
C GLN A 249 -3.20 11.40 4.32
N ALA A 250 -3.20 10.82 3.12
CA ALA A 250 -1.97 10.49 2.39
C ALA A 250 -1.15 11.74 2.00
N LEU A 251 -1.81 12.84 1.63
CA LEU A 251 -1.17 14.11 1.36
C LEU A 251 -0.52 14.69 2.63
N GLU A 252 -1.24 14.67 3.74
CA GLU A 252 -0.77 15.14 5.05
C GLU A 252 0.42 14.32 5.53
N ASP A 253 0.37 12.98 5.47
CA ASP A 253 1.49 12.11 5.85
C ASP A 253 2.75 12.38 5.02
N LYS A 254 2.62 12.60 3.71
CA LYS A 254 3.77 12.96 2.86
C LYS A 254 4.39 14.30 3.26
N PHE A 255 3.57 15.29 3.55
CA PHE A 255 4.06 16.61 3.95
C PHE A 255 4.73 16.56 5.33
N GLU A 256 4.13 15.86 6.30
CA GLU A 256 4.71 15.63 7.62
C GLU A 256 6.04 14.85 7.53
N THR A 257 6.11 13.84 6.65
CA THR A 257 7.35 13.11 6.37
C THR A 257 8.46 14.05 5.88
N ILE A 258 8.13 14.98 4.97
CA ILE A 258 9.10 15.98 4.48
C ILE A 258 9.52 16.93 5.60
N LEU A 259 8.60 17.35 6.47
CA LEU A 259 8.95 18.18 7.63
C LEU A 259 9.92 17.45 8.58
N ALA A 260 9.68 16.16 8.85
CA ALA A 260 10.58 15.35 9.66
C ALA A 260 12.00 15.25 9.05
N LEU A 261 12.07 15.04 7.72
CA LEU A 261 13.35 15.02 7.00
C LEU A 261 14.04 16.37 6.97
N ALA A 262 13.28 17.46 6.81
CA ALA A 262 13.78 18.82 6.72
C ALA A 262 14.50 19.27 7.99
N GLY A 263 14.13 18.78 9.16
CA GLY A 263 14.84 19.00 10.42
C GLY A 263 16.30 18.47 10.43
N HIS A 264 16.74 17.80 9.36
CA HIS A 264 18.03 17.11 9.24
C HIS A 264 18.79 17.45 7.95
N ALA A 265 18.38 18.48 7.23
CA ALA A 265 18.99 18.91 5.99
C ALA A 265 19.05 20.44 5.93
N ASP A 266 20.14 21.00 5.43
CA ASP A 266 20.27 22.43 5.20
C ASP A 266 19.72 22.83 3.82
N THR A 267 19.75 21.91 2.85
CA THR A 267 19.31 22.13 1.48
C THR A 267 18.36 21.04 0.98
N LEU A 268 17.61 21.35 -0.09
CA LEU A 268 16.77 20.36 -0.77
C LEU A 268 17.58 19.13 -1.26
N GLY A 269 18.80 19.35 -1.77
CA GLY A 269 19.66 18.27 -2.23
C GLY A 269 20.05 17.31 -1.11
N GLU A 270 20.36 17.81 0.07
CA GLU A 270 20.66 16.99 1.26
C GLU A 270 19.42 16.23 1.75
N LEU A 271 18.25 16.86 1.72
CA LEU A 271 16.98 16.21 2.04
C LEU A 271 16.73 15.04 1.08
N LEU A 272 16.85 15.24 -0.22
CA LEU A 272 16.66 14.20 -1.23
C LEU A 272 17.68 13.05 -1.09
N ALA A 273 18.95 13.37 -0.80
CA ALA A 273 19.98 12.36 -0.53
C ALA A 273 19.64 11.54 0.74
N THR A 274 19.05 12.17 1.75
CA THR A 274 18.58 11.47 2.95
C THR A 274 17.43 10.54 2.64
N VAL A 275 16.45 10.97 1.82
CA VAL A 275 15.36 10.11 1.35
C VAL A 275 15.90 8.85 0.66
N GLU A 276 16.82 9.01 -0.28
CA GLU A 276 17.43 7.89 -1.01
C GLU A 276 18.17 6.91 -0.09
N LYS A 277 18.80 7.44 0.94
CA LYS A 277 19.59 6.65 1.91
C LYS A 277 18.72 5.84 2.88
N ILE A 278 17.62 6.40 3.37
CA ILE A 278 16.79 5.77 4.41
C ILE A 278 15.69 4.88 3.86
N PHE A 279 15.17 5.16 2.67
CA PHE A 279 14.14 4.34 2.04
C PHE A 279 14.76 3.23 1.20
N SER A 280 14.76 2.02 1.74
CA SER A 280 15.35 0.84 1.10
C SER A 280 14.50 -0.40 1.34
N ASP A 281 14.59 -1.34 0.42
CA ASP A 281 13.99 -2.68 0.58
C ASP A 281 14.97 -3.68 1.21
N ASP A 282 16.24 -3.29 1.41
CA ASP A 282 17.25 -4.11 2.06
C ASP A 282 17.12 -4.04 3.59
N ALA A 283 16.59 -5.10 4.18
CA ALA A 283 16.41 -5.24 5.63
C ALA A 283 17.74 -5.55 6.34
N ALA A 284 18.66 -4.59 6.41
CA ALA A 284 19.93 -4.74 7.12
C ALA A 284 19.94 -3.86 8.37
N GLY A 285 19.29 -4.31 9.46
CA GLY A 285 19.21 -3.57 10.71
C GLY A 285 17.80 -3.45 11.25
N ILE A 286 17.52 -2.39 12.02
CA ILE A 286 16.16 -2.09 12.50
C ILE A 286 15.30 -1.71 11.29
N THR A 287 14.18 -2.39 11.10
CA THR A 287 13.30 -2.16 9.94
C THR A 287 12.02 -1.44 10.38
N PHE A 288 11.77 -0.28 9.80
CA PHE A 288 10.57 0.54 9.95
C PHE A 288 9.65 0.34 8.73
N SER A 289 8.36 0.01 8.95
CA SER A 289 7.42 -0.29 7.86
C SER A 289 5.97 0.15 8.17
#